data_7a8796d9b7cf3160519f903aee5191b3
#
_entry.id   7a8796d9b7cf3160519f903aee5191b3
#
_cell.length_a   1.000
_cell.length_b   1.000
_cell.length_c   1.000
_cell.angle_alpha   90.00
_cell.angle_beta   90.00
_cell.angle_gamma   90.00
#
_symmetry.space_group_name_H-M   'P 1'
#
loop_
_entity.id
_entity.type
_entity.pdbx_description
1 polymer ?
#
loop_
_entity_poly.entity_id
_entity_poly.type
_entity_poly.pdbx_seq_one_letter_code
_entity_poly.pdbx_strand_id
1 'polypeptide(L)'
;MGGHSFAIMERTGGEGFLCGLDRDRQALELARIRLAPFGDRVHLVHTRYSEFEAALDGIGWDAVDGALIDIGVSSLQIDSAERGFSFSSDGPLDMRMDRDSEELPVSRLVNRAKLEDLKDIIERYGEDPQAGRIARAIVEARVRKPIETTGELAALVERAYPAAWRAKARNHPATRTFQALRMAVNDEIGELERFLDAILGRLKPGGRVAVISFHSLEDRVVKHRMKAWAQGCICPKHIPVCVCHHAPEALLVTPKPVCPSERELMLNPRAGSAKLRVAEKLDPHARKADEDSGEEAARLRYEAKRAARLARHGREGRERA
;
A
#
# COMPACT_ATOMS: atom_id res chain seq x y z
N MET A 1 -1.29 17.36 -2.25
CA MET A 1 -1.79 18.28 -3.31
C MET A 1 -3.32 18.19 -3.54
N GLY A 2 -4.03 17.24 -2.95
CA GLY A 2 -5.49 17.17 -2.87
C GLY A 2 -6.27 16.80 -4.13
N GLY A 3 -5.63 16.26 -5.18
CA GLY A 3 -6.33 15.92 -6.43
C GLY A 3 -7.38 14.84 -6.28
N HIS A 4 -7.02 13.70 -5.69
CA HIS A 4 -7.95 12.60 -5.37
C HIS A 4 -9.02 13.06 -4.36
N SER A 5 -8.61 13.80 -3.33
CA SER A 5 -9.52 14.35 -2.32
C SER A 5 -10.58 15.26 -2.95
N PHE A 6 -10.19 16.14 -3.87
CA PHE A 6 -11.13 17.02 -4.59
C PHE A 6 -12.12 16.18 -5.40
N ALA A 7 -11.65 15.22 -6.19
CA ALA A 7 -12.52 14.38 -7.00
C ALA A 7 -13.48 13.51 -6.16
N ILE A 8 -13.07 13.07 -4.97
CA ILE A 8 -13.93 12.36 -4.02
C ILE A 8 -15.02 13.32 -3.53
N MET A 9 -14.64 14.50 -3.04
CA MET A 9 -15.59 15.47 -2.49
C MET A 9 -16.59 15.96 -3.52
N GLU A 10 -16.21 16.15 -4.78
CA GLU A 10 -17.14 16.48 -5.86
C GLU A 10 -18.18 15.37 -6.06
N ARG A 11 -17.77 14.10 -6.00
CA ARG A 11 -18.66 12.96 -6.23
C ARG A 11 -19.57 12.60 -5.06
N THR A 12 -19.25 13.06 -3.86
CA THR A 12 -20.11 12.84 -2.67
C THR A 12 -21.32 13.79 -2.62
N GLY A 13 -21.55 14.60 -3.65
CA GLY A 13 -22.74 15.41 -3.80
C GLY A 13 -23.00 16.46 -2.72
N GLY A 14 -21.95 16.84 -1.98
CA GLY A 14 -22.07 17.83 -0.92
C GLY A 14 -22.37 17.30 0.49
N GLU A 15 -22.55 15.99 0.66
CA GLU A 15 -22.83 15.36 1.96
C GLU A 15 -21.61 14.66 2.59
N GLY A 16 -20.57 14.41 1.80
CA GLY A 16 -19.38 13.71 2.26
C GLY A 16 -18.47 14.56 3.13
N PHE A 17 -17.79 13.89 4.05
CA PHE A 17 -16.71 14.43 4.86
C PHE A 17 -15.40 13.74 4.51
N LEU A 18 -14.28 14.46 4.61
CA LEU A 18 -12.96 13.95 4.25
C LEU A 18 -11.94 14.28 5.35
N CYS A 19 -11.21 13.25 5.77
CA CYS A 19 -9.97 13.40 6.52
C CYS A 19 -8.79 13.15 5.58
N GLY A 20 -8.00 14.17 5.29
CA GLY A 20 -6.83 14.10 4.43
C GLY A 20 -5.54 14.17 5.25
N LEU A 21 -4.66 13.21 5.03
CA LEU A 21 -3.38 13.09 5.75
C LEU A 21 -2.23 13.30 4.76
N ASP A 22 -1.25 14.09 5.15
CA ASP A 22 0.03 14.16 4.45
C ASP A 22 1.12 14.52 5.45
N ARG A 23 2.31 13.94 5.30
CA ARG A 23 3.49 14.27 6.10
C ARG A 23 4.28 15.46 5.53
N ASP A 24 3.94 15.91 4.31
CA ASP A 24 4.55 17.08 3.68
C ASP A 24 3.65 18.31 3.86
N ARG A 25 4.11 19.27 4.67
CA ARG A 25 3.39 20.54 4.91
C ARG A 25 3.10 21.31 3.64
N GLN A 26 4.02 21.30 2.67
CA GLN A 26 3.81 22.01 1.40
C GLN A 26 2.66 21.37 0.61
N ALA A 27 2.58 20.03 0.61
CA ALA A 27 1.46 19.32 -0.01
C ALA A 27 0.12 19.64 0.68
N LEU A 28 0.12 19.73 2.01
CA LEU A 28 -1.08 20.12 2.79
C LEU A 28 -1.53 21.55 2.50
N GLU A 29 -0.61 22.50 2.40
CA GLU A 29 -0.98 23.88 2.05
C GLU A 29 -1.63 23.97 0.67
N LEU A 30 -1.09 23.28 -0.32
CA LEU A 30 -1.71 23.19 -1.65
C LEU A 30 -3.07 22.48 -1.61
N ALA A 31 -3.20 21.43 -0.79
CA ALA A 31 -4.45 20.73 -0.59
C ALA A 31 -5.49 21.65 0.07
N ARG A 32 -5.11 22.45 1.07
CA ARG A 32 -5.99 23.40 1.75
C ARG A 32 -6.58 24.43 0.78
N ILE A 33 -5.75 24.98 -0.11
CA ILE A 33 -6.21 25.92 -1.14
C ILE A 33 -7.20 25.23 -2.09
N ARG A 34 -6.86 24.03 -2.57
CA ARG A 34 -7.71 23.28 -3.52
C ARG A 34 -9.05 22.86 -2.93
N LEU A 35 -9.06 22.47 -1.66
CA LEU A 35 -10.23 21.93 -0.98
C LEU A 35 -11.03 22.99 -0.23
N ALA A 36 -10.61 24.26 -0.28
CA ALA A 36 -11.31 25.38 0.35
C ALA A 36 -12.83 25.48 0.00
N PRO A 37 -13.29 25.15 -1.23
CA PRO A 37 -14.71 25.17 -1.55
C PRO A 37 -15.58 24.22 -0.71
N PHE A 38 -14.99 23.22 -0.07
CA PHE A 38 -15.72 22.23 0.73
C PHE A 38 -15.83 22.62 2.23
N GLY A 39 -15.13 23.68 2.66
CA GLY A 39 -15.24 24.25 4.01
C GLY A 39 -14.94 23.25 5.12
N ASP A 40 -15.76 23.26 6.16
CA ASP A 40 -15.59 22.46 7.38
C ASP A 40 -15.78 20.94 7.17
N ARG A 41 -16.15 20.52 5.97
CA ARG A 41 -16.26 19.11 5.62
C ARG A 41 -14.90 18.43 5.33
N VAL A 42 -13.82 19.20 5.31
CA VAL A 42 -12.48 18.72 5.04
C VAL A 42 -11.58 18.97 6.24
N HIS A 43 -11.08 17.90 6.84
CA HIS A 43 -10.08 17.94 7.88
C HIS A 43 -8.72 17.54 7.29
N LEU A 44 -7.74 18.44 7.34
CA LEU A 44 -6.37 18.18 6.88
C LEU A 44 -5.44 18.08 8.07
N VAL A 45 -4.78 16.95 8.22
CA VAL A 45 -3.90 16.64 9.36
C VAL A 45 -2.47 16.39 8.86
N HIS A 46 -1.50 17.10 9.47
CA HIS A 46 -0.08 16.89 9.22
C HIS A 46 0.40 15.69 10.03
N THR A 47 0.39 14.52 9.39
CA THR A 47 0.84 13.26 10.01
C THR A 47 1.13 12.22 8.93
N ARG A 48 1.71 11.10 9.33
CA ARG A 48 1.91 9.92 8.47
C ARG A 48 0.57 9.22 8.26
N TYR A 49 0.37 8.64 7.09
CA TYR A 49 -0.87 7.91 6.83
C TYR A 49 -1.02 6.65 7.70
N SER A 50 0.06 6.08 8.25
CA SER A 50 0.00 5.00 9.23
C SER A 50 -0.56 5.43 10.59
N GLU A 51 -0.56 6.72 10.88
CA GLU A 51 -1.10 7.32 12.11
C GLU A 51 -2.56 7.78 11.95
N PHE A 52 -3.24 7.29 10.92
CA PHE A 52 -4.60 7.69 10.57
C PHE A 52 -5.61 7.47 11.72
N GLU A 53 -5.42 6.46 12.57
CA GLU A 53 -6.28 6.19 13.70
C GLU A 53 -6.31 7.37 14.68
N ALA A 54 -5.13 7.87 15.07
CA ALA A 54 -5.04 9.05 15.95
C ALA A 54 -5.64 10.32 15.30
N ALA A 55 -5.50 10.46 13.97
CA ALA A 55 -6.10 11.57 13.24
C ALA A 55 -7.64 11.48 13.21
N LEU A 56 -8.21 10.28 13.03
CA LEU A 56 -9.65 10.05 13.09
C LEU A 56 -10.20 10.27 14.49
N ASP A 57 -9.52 9.77 15.52
CA ASP A 57 -9.90 9.96 16.92
C ASP A 57 -9.91 11.46 17.29
N GLY A 58 -8.91 12.21 16.79
CA GLY A 58 -8.81 13.66 16.99
C GLY A 58 -9.97 14.48 16.42
N ILE A 59 -10.69 13.95 15.43
CA ILE A 59 -11.90 14.58 14.85
C ILE A 59 -13.19 13.85 15.23
N GLY A 60 -13.12 12.86 16.14
CA GLY A 60 -14.29 12.14 16.67
C GLY A 60 -14.89 11.11 15.68
N TRP A 61 -14.10 10.55 14.77
CA TRP A 61 -14.58 9.54 13.82
C TRP A 61 -14.14 8.13 14.22
N ASP A 62 -15.08 7.30 14.65
CA ASP A 62 -14.82 5.91 15.01
C ASP A 62 -14.50 5.03 13.79
N ALA A 63 -15.18 5.28 12.66
CA ALA A 63 -15.02 4.52 11.43
C ALA A 63 -15.33 5.35 10.19
N VAL A 64 -14.82 4.91 9.04
CA VAL A 64 -15.00 5.57 7.74
C VAL A 64 -15.66 4.63 6.73
N ASP A 65 -16.34 5.20 5.73
CA ASP A 65 -16.98 4.46 4.62
C ASP A 65 -15.96 4.06 3.55
N GLY A 66 -14.81 4.73 3.50
CA GLY A 66 -13.74 4.41 2.56
C GLY A 66 -12.41 5.04 2.91
N ALA A 67 -11.34 4.41 2.46
CA ALA A 67 -9.98 4.92 2.55
C ALA A 67 -9.29 4.81 1.19
N LEU A 68 -8.56 5.85 0.81
CA LEU A 68 -7.72 5.86 -0.38
C LEU A 68 -6.32 6.31 0.01
N ILE A 69 -5.32 5.51 -0.32
CA ILE A 69 -3.92 5.93 -0.25
C ILE A 69 -3.28 5.89 -1.63
N ASP A 70 -2.57 6.96 -1.95
CA ASP A 70 -1.74 7.11 -3.15
C ASP A 70 -0.28 7.15 -2.68
N ILE A 71 0.40 5.98 -2.80
CA ILE A 71 1.70 5.76 -2.18
C ILE A 71 2.81 6.40 -3.03
N GLY A 72 3.86 6.84 -2.38
CA GLY A 72 5.08 7.32 -3.02
C GLY A 72 5.24 8.84 -2.94
N VAL A 73 6.04 9.38 -3.86
CA VAL A 73 6.42 10.81 -3.89
C VAL A 73 5.49 11.63 -4.76
N SER A 74 5.21 12.84 -4.33
CA SER A 74 4.46 13.79 -5.13
C SER A 74 5.30 14.36 -6.29
N SER A 75 4.61 14.82 -7.34
CA SER A 75 5.29 15.55 -8.43
C SER A 75 6.07 16.76 -7.93
N LEU A 76 5.54 17.46 -6.93
CA LEU A 76 6.21 18.60 -6.31
C LEU A 76 7.58 18.21 -5.72
N GLN A 77 7.64 17.08 -5.02
CA GLN A 77 8.89 16.59 -4.43
C GLN A 77 9.91 16.18 -5.49
N ILE A 78 9.45 15.57 -6.60
CA ILE A 78 10.34 15.17 -7.72
C ILE A 78 10.86 16.38 -8.48
N ASP A 79 10.01 17.39 -8.70
CA ASP A 79 10.34 18.56 -9.52
C ASP A 79 11.15 19.61 -8.76
N SER A 80 11.22 19.54 -7.43
CA SER A 80 11.98 20.43 -6.57
C SER A 80 13.39 19.89 -6.31
N ALA A 81 14.41 20.46 -6.96
CA ALA A 81 15.80 20.00 -6.82
C ALA A 81 16.29 20.03 -5.37
N GLU A 82 15.87 21.04 -4.60
CA GLU A 82 16.23 21.21 -3.17
C GLU A 82 15.67 20.11 -2.26
N ARG A 83 14.71 19.30 -2.74
CA ARG A 83 14.18 18.14 -2.00
C ARG A 83 15.03 16.87 -2.18
N GLY A 84 15.86 16.80 -3.20
CA GLY A 84 16.80 15.71 -3.44
C GLY A 84 16.20 14.39 -3.90
N PHE A 85 14.93 14.33 -4.30
CA PHE A 85 14.26 13.09 -4.77
C PHE A 85 14.66 12.69 -6.19
N SER A 86 15.13 13.66 -6.99
CA SER A 86 15.54 13.45 -8.39
C SER A 86 17.01 13.79 -8.57
N PHE A 87 17.63 13.15 -9.54
CA PHE A 87 18.97 13.47 -10.03
C PHE A 87 18.96 14.13 -11.43
N SER A 88 17.77 14.43 -11.95
CA SER A 88 17.63 15.17 -13.21
C SER A 88 18.11 16.62 -13.09
N SER A 89 17.99 17.18 -11.90
CA SER A 89 18.58 18.45 -11.49
C SER A 89 19.37 18.20 -10.21
N ASP A 90 20.61 18.72 -10.17
CA ASP A 90 21.45 18.54 -8.98
C ASP A 90 20.91 19.34 -7.80
N GLY A 91 20.92 18.72 -6.62
CA GLY A 91 20.43 19.30 -5.38
C GLY A 91 20.99 18.58 -4.16
N PRO A 92 20.69 19.05 -2.94
CA PRO A 92 21.14 18.40 -1.72
C PRO A 92 20.55 16.99 -1.61
N LEU A 93 21.34 16.06 -1.08
CA LEU A 93 20.95 14.66 -0.92
C LEU A 93 20.09 14.48 0.36
N ASP A 94 18.83 14.96 0.32
CA ASP A 94 17.91 14.98 1.46
C ASP A 94 16.91 13.79 1.40
N MET A 95 16.00 13.79 0.46
CA MET A 95 14.93 12.81 0.22
C MET A 95 13.94 12.60 1.37
N ARG A 96 13.93 13.43 2.41
CA ARG A 96 12.88 13.36 3.45
C ARG A 96 11.56 13.89 2.90
N MET A 97 10.49 13.17 3.09
CA MET A 97 9.14 13.64 2.75
C MET A 97 8.69 14.72 3.73
N ASP A 98 9.03 14.58 5.01
CA ASP A 98 8.83 15.59 6.04
C ASP A 98 10.19 16.18 6.47
N ARG A 99 10.46 17.44 6.10
CA ARG A 99 11.70 18.13 6.47
C ARG A 99 11.70 18.66 7.91
N ASP A 100 10.51 18.78 8.51
CA ASP A 100 10.35 19.26 9.87
C ASP A 100 10.48 18.13 10.90
N SER A 101 10.52 16.88 10.43
CA SER A 101 10.71 15.70 11.27
C SER A 101 12.15 15.55 11.77
N GLU A 102 12.32 14.73 12.81
CA GLU A 102 13.65 14.35 13.34
C GLU A 102 14.39 13.33 12.43
N GLU A 103 13.79 12.90 11.34
CA GLU A 103 14.40 11.97 10.40
C GLU A 103 15.70 12.54 9.83
N LEU A 104 16.68 11.67 9.67
CA LEU A 104 17.96 12.07 9.10
C LEU A 104 17.93 12.02 7.57
N PRO A 105 18.50 13.03 6.87
CA PRO A 105 18.54 13.04 5.42
C PRO A 105 19.35 11.87 4.85
N VAL A 106 19.08 11.51 3.59
CA VAL A 106 19.82 10.46 2.88
C VAL A 106 21.33 10.67 2.89
N SER A 107 21.80 11.92 2.88
CA SER A 107 23.24 12.24 3.00
C SER A 107 23.86 11.64 4.27
N ARG A 108 23.12 11.59 5.39
CA ARG A 108 23.59 10.94 6.62
C ARG A 108 23.68 9.42 6.45
N LEU A 109 22.67 8.82 5.83
CA LEU A 109 22.64 7.38 5.54
C LEU A 109 23.83 6.99 4.64
N VAL A 110 23.99 7.68 3.51
CA VAL A 110 25.07 7.43 2.53
C VAL A 110 26.46 7.60 3.14
N ASN A 111 26.65 8.63 3.96
CA ASN A 111 27.96 8.94 4.51
C ASN A 111 28.31 8.21 5.84
N ARG A 112 27.33 7.56 6.52
CA ARG A 112 27.55 6.97 7.85
C ARG A 112 27.20 5.49 7.96
N ALA A 113 26.27 4.96 7.15
CA ALA A 113 25.86 3.56 7.25
C ALA A 113 27.02 2.60 6.95
N LYS A 114 26.99 1.42 7.55
CA LYS A 114 27.96 0.37 7.23
C LYS A 114 27.76 -0.11 5.79
N LEU A 115 28.79 -0.72 5.23
CA LEU A 115 28.74 -1.29 3.86
C LEU A 115 27.60 -2.28 3.72
N GLU A 116 27.42 -3.16 4.70
CA GLU A 116 26.39 -4.20 4.68
C GLU A 116 24.98 -3.58 4.73
N ASP A 117 24.77 -2.57 5.58
CA ASP A 117 23.49 -1.86 5.68
C ASP A 117 23.12 -1.18 4.36
N LEU A 118 24.09 -0.51 3.71
CA LEU A 118 23.87 0.13 2.40
C LEU A 118 23.56 -0.91 1.32
N LYS A 119 24.28 -2.04 1.32
CA LYS A 119 24.04 -3.14 0.40
C LYS A 119 22.63 -3.69 0.58
N ASP A 120 22.24 -3.98 1.83
CA ASP A 120 20.91 -4.55 2.14
C ASP A 120 19.78 -3.60 1.77
N ILE A 121 19.94 -2.30 2.01
CA ILE A 121 18.98 -1.28 1.59
C ILE A 121 18.81 -1.28 0.06
N ILE A 122 19.92 -1.21 -0.68
CA ILE A 122 19.90 -1.14 -2.15
C ILE A 122 19.36 -2.45 -2.75
N GLU A 123 19.70 -3.59 -2.17
CA GLU A 123 19.21 -4.90 -2.60
C GLU A 123 17.71 -5.05 -2.29
N ARG A 124 17.31 -4.80 -1.04
CA ARG A 124 15.94 -5.04 -0.55
C ARG A 124 14.93 -4.07 -1.16
N TYR A 125 15.22 -2.77 -1.19
CA TYR A 125 14.28 -1.74 -1.64
C TYR A 125 14.46 -1.33 -3.10
N GLY A 126 15.67 -1.48 -3.65
CA GLY A 126 15.96 -1.19 -5.05
C GLY A 126 15.83 -2.41 -5.97
N GLU A 127 15.80 -3.62 -5.39
CA GLU A 127 15.90 -4.87 -6.17
C GLU A 127 17.05 -4.80 -7.18
N ASP A 128 18.19 -4.18 -6.76
CA ASP A 128 19.30 -3.87 -7.65
C ASP A 128 20.36 -4.97 -7.62
N PRO A 129 20.62 -5.67 -8.74
CA PRO A 129 21.58 -6.75 -8.80
C PRO A 129 23.05 -6.29 -8.60
N GLN A 130 23.31 -4.97 -8.67
CA GLN A 130 24.63 -4.40 -8.45
C GLN A 130 24.79 -3.80 -7.03
N ALA A 131 23.86 -4.06 -6.10
CA ALA A 131 23.83 -3.48 -4.75
C ALA A 131 25.19 -3.53 -4.04
N GLY A 132 25.88 -4.66 -4.06
CA GLY A 132 27.19 -4.80 -3.42
C GLY A 132 28.30 -3.99 -4.08
N ARG A 133 28.24 -3.75 -5.39
CA ARG A 133 29.19 -2.87 -6.11
C ARG A 133 28.94 -1.41 -5.78
N ILE A 134 27.67 -1.02 -5.78
CA ILE A 134 27.22 0.33 -5.48
C ILE A 134 27.60 0.70 -4.05
N ALA A 135 27.25 -0.16 -3.07
CA ALA A 135 27.60 0.05 -1.67
C ALA A 135 29.11 0.22 -1.44
N ARG A 136 29.95 -0.61 -2.07
CA ARG A 136 31.41 -0.45 -2.02
C ARG A 136 31.86 0.87 -2.60
N ALA A 137 31.37 1.25 -3.79
CA ALA A 137 31.72 2.51 -4.43
C ALA A 137 31.36 3.72 -3.55
N ILE A 138 30.20 3.69 -2.89
CA ILE A 138 29.77 4.73 -1.93
C ILE A 138 30.75 4.79 -0.75
N VAL A 139 31.07 3.65 -0.12
CA VAL A 139 31.96 3.60 1.05
C VAL A 139 33.36 4.09 0.69
N GLU A 140 33.91 3.71 -0.46
CA GLU A 140 35.22 4.13 -0.94
C GLU A 140 35.23 5.64 -1.28
N ALA A 141 34.19 6.16 -1.93
CA ALA A 141 34.12 7.56 -2.32
C ALA A 141 34.06 8.49 -1.11
N ARG A 142 33.21 8.17 -0.12
CA ARG A 142 32.99 9.02 1.08
C ARG A 142 34.22 9.16 1.98
N VAL A 143 35.19 8.23 1.90
CA VAL A 143 36.47 8.36 2.62
C VAL A 143 37.28 9.56 2.11
N ARG A 144 37.17 9.90 0.82
CA ARG A 144 37.87 11.01 0.21
C ARG A 144 37.14 12.34 0.39
N LYS A 145 35.84 12.33 0.17
CA LYS A 145 34.94 13.47 0.28
C LYS A 145 33.51 12.98 0.59
N PRO A 146 32.81 13.58 1.55
CA PRO A 146 31.39 13.29 1.76
C PRO A 146 30.59 13.49 0.45
N ILE A 147 29.58 12.62 0.25
CA ILE A 147 28.65 12.69 -0.86
C ILE A 147 27.49 13.59 -0.41
N GLU A 148 27.33 14.76 -1.02
CA GLU A 148 26.40 15.78 -0.55
C GLU A 148 25.26 16.06 -1.52
N THR A 149 25.47 15.78 -2.84
CA THR A 149 24.49 16.11 -3.86
C THR A 149 23.96 14.88 -4.60
N THR A 150 22.78 15.04 -5.19
CA THR A 150 22.14 14.00 -5.99
C THR A 150 22.96 13.66 -7.23
N GLY A 151 23.58 14.64 -7.87
CA GLY A 151 24.45 14.46 -9.03
C GLY A 151 25.71 13.66 -8.69
N GLU A 152 26.36 13.95 -7.54
CA GLU A 152 27.53 13.20 -7.07
C GLU A 152 27.20 11.72 -6.87
N LEU A 153 26.07 11.43 -6.20
CA LEU A 153 25.60 10.05 -5.96
C LEU A 153 25.24 9.36 -7.28
N ALA A 154 24.47 10.02 -8.16
CA ALA A 154 24.04 9.44 -9.42
C ALA A 154 25.22 9.06 -10.31
N ALA A 155 26.22 9.96 -10.44
CA ALA A 155 27.44 9.70 -11.20
C ALA A 155 28.28 8.56 -10.59
N LEU A 156 28.31 8.45 -9.25
CA LEU A 156 29.01 7.38 -8.56
C LEU A 156 28.34 6.02 -8.84
N VAL A 157 27.02 5.94 -8.72
CA VAL A 157 26.24 4.73 -9.01
C VAL A 157 26.41 4.33 -10.46
N GLU A 158 26.32 5.26 -11.41
CA GLU A 158 26.50 4.97 -12.83
C GLU A 158 27.88 4.37 -13.13
N ARG A 159 28.97 4.90 -12.54
CA ARG A 159 30.31 4.35 -12.66
C ARG A 159 30.46 2.94 -12.05
N ALA A 160 29.73 2.64 -11.00
CA ALA A 160 29.75 1.33 -10.35
C ALA A 160 29.11 0.23 -11.23
N TYR A 161 28.23 0.58 -12.16
CA TYR A 161 27.63 -0.38 -13.09
C TYR A 161 28.61 -0.81 -14.19
N PRO A 162 28.66 -2.12 -14.52
CA PRO A 162 29.42 -2.59 -15.67
C PRO A 162 28.92 -1.96 -16.98
N ALA A 163 29.82 -1.63 -17.90
CA ALA A 163 29.49 -0.98 -19.15
C ALA A 163 28.42 -1.73 -19.97
N ALA A 164 28.50 -3.06 -20.01
CA ALA A 164 27.52 -3.89 -20.71
C ALA A 164 26.09 -3.81 -20.12
N TRP A 165 25.95 -3.55 -18.83
CA TRP A 165 24.66 -3.35 -18.15
C TRP A 165 24.12 -1.96 -18.42
N ARG A 166 24.98 -0.93 -18.39
CA ARG A 166 24.59 0.45 -18.72
C ARG A 166 24.02 0.56 -20.13
N ALA A 167 24.66 -0.08 -21.09
CA ALA A 167 24.22 -0.07 -22.48
C ALA A 167 22.84 -0.74 -22.72
N LYS A 168 22.41 -1.64 -21.83
CA LYS A 168 21.12 -2.34 -21.94
C LYS A 168 20.04 -1.77 -21.00
N ALA A 169 20.38 -0.81 -20.15
CA ALA A 169 19.47 -0.25 -19.16
C ALA A 169 18.38 0.58 -19.86
N ARG A 170 17.11 0.30 -19.56
CA ARG A 170 15.98 1.12 -20.01
C ARG A 170 15.87 2.43 -19.23
N ASN A 171 16.23 2.39 -17.96
CA ASN A 171 16.22 3.52 -17.04
C ASN A 171 17.66 3.82 -16.61
N HIS A 172 17.89 5.05 -16.13
CA HIS A 172 19.18 5.42 -15.58
C HIS A 172 19.61 4.49 -14.45
N PRO A 173 20.86 4.02 -14.39
CA PRO A 173 21.33 3.07 -13.36
C PRO A 173 21.03 3.49 -11.92
N ALA A 174 21.12 4.81 -11.63
CA ALA A 174 20.85 5.34 -10.29
C ALA A 174 19.39 5.25 -9.84
N THR A 175 18.42 5.04 -10.74
CA THR A 175 16.99 5.06 -10.39
C THR A 175 16.64 4.12 -9.24
N ARG A 176 17.13 2.88 -9.28
CA ARG A 176 16.88 1.88 -8.23
C ARG A 176 17.55 2.22 -6.90
N THR A 177 18.75 2.74 -6.95
CA THR A 177 19.48 3.18 -5.74
C THR A 177 18.78 4.37 -5.09
N PHE A 178 18.33 5.36 -5.88
CA PHE A 178 17.58 6.51 -5.36
C PHE A 178 16.24 6.07 -4.75
N GLN A 179 15.51 5.18 -5.41
CA GLN A 179 14.29 4.56 -4.85
C GLN A 179 14.59 3.87 -3.51
N ALA A 180 15.64 3.06 -3.44
CA ALA A 180 15.99 2.31 -2.23
C ALA A 180 16.33 3.23 -1.04
N LEU A 181 17.14 4.25 -1.27
CA LEU A 181 17.53 5.21 -0.24
C LEU A 181 16.35 6.05 0.24
N ARG A 182 15.48 6.49 -0.69
CA ARG A 182 14.25 7.20 -0.37
C ARG A 182 13.33 6.36 0.52
N MET A 183 13.10 5.12 0.13
CA MET A 183 12.25 4.20 0.88
C MET A 183 12.80 3.90 2.27
N ALA A 184 14.12 3.80 2.41
CA ALA A 184 14.76 3.54 3.69
C ALA A 184 14.65 4.74 4.64
N VAL A 185 14.90 5.97 4.15
CA VAL A 185 14.83 7.18 4.99
C VAL A 185 13.41 7.50 5.44
N ASN A 186 12.42 7.22 4.58
CA ASN A 186 11.02 7.52 4.87
C ASN A 186 10.24 6.34 5.47
N ASP A 187 10.88 5.19 5.71
CA ASP A 187 10.23 3.95 6.19
C ASP A 187 8.97 3.57 5.38
N GLU A 188 9.01 3.75 4.05
CA GLU A 188 7.80 3.67 3.20
C GLU A 188 7.09 2.31 3.29
N ILE A 189 7.83 1.21 3.38
CA ILE A 189 7.24 -0.13 3.53
C ILE A 189 6.66 -0.34 4.92
N GLY A 190 7.37 0.07 5.98
CA GLY A 190 6.85 -0.04 7.36
C GLY A 190 5.59 0.79 7.56
N GLU A 191 5.53 2.00 7.01
CA GLU A 191 4.33 2.84 6.99
C GLU A 191 3.15 2.12 6.31
N LEU A 192 3.39 1.52 5.14
CA LEU A 192 2.38 0.79 4.39
C LEU A 192 1.87 -0.43 5.16
N GLU A 193 2.77 -1.21 5.76
CA GLU A 193 2.42 -2.39 6.55
C GLU A 193 1.55 -1.99 7.76
N ARG A 194 1.96 -0.97 8.54
CA ARG A 194 1.19 -0.46 9.69
C ARG A 194 -0.21 0.02 9.29
N PHE A 195 -0.31 0.78 8.19
CA PHE A 195 -1.62 1.21 7.67
C PHE A 195 -2.50 0.02 7.31
N LEU A 196 -1.97 -0.94 6.57
CA LEU A 196 -2.72 -2.12 6.15
C LEU A 196 -3.11 -3.04 7.33
N ASP A 197 -2.33 -3.05 8.41
CA ASP A 197 -2.64 -3.81 9.62
C ASP A 197 -3.85 -3.25 10.37
N ALA A 198 -4.05 -1.94 10.35
CA ALA A 198 -5.06 -1.25 11.15
C ALA A 198 -6.34 -0.89 10.36
N ILE A 199 -6.24 -0.64 9.05
CA ILE A 199 -7.34 0.01 8.30
C ILE A 199 -8.66 -0.76 8.31
N LEU A 200 -8.64 -2.09 8.27
CA LEU A 200 -9.89 -2.86 8.33
C LEU A 200 -10.65 -2.62 9.65
N GLY A 201 -9.93 -2.38 10.76
CA GLY A 201 -10.54 -2.04 12.05
C GLY A 201 -11.39 -0.77 11.99
N ARG A 202 -10.97 0.20 11.18
CA ARG A 202 -11.61 1.53 11.08
C ARG A 202 -12.51 1.70 9.86
N LEU A 203 -12.68 0.67 9.02
CA LEU A 203 -13.71 0.68 7.98
C LEU A 203 -15.05 0.19 8.53
N LYS A 204 -16.14 0.81 8.10
CA LYS A 204 -17.49 0.28 8.30
C LYS A 204 -17.68 -1.00 7.47
N PRO A 205 -18.59 -1.91 7.85
CA PRO A 205 -19.00 -3.01 6.97
C PRO A 205 -19.44 -2.48 5.59
N GLY A 206 -18.97 -3.10 4.51
CA GLY A 206 -19.16 -2.61 3.14
C GLY A 206 -18.24 -1.46 2.73
N GLY A 207 -17.47 -0.91 3.67
CA GLY A 207 -16.48 0.13 3.40
C GLY A 207 -15.29 -0.41 2.59
N ARG A 208 -14.67 0.45 1.78
CA ARG A 208 -13.61 0.06 0.83
C ARG A 208 -12.29 0.72 1.15
N VAL A 209 -11.22 -0.04 1.02
CA VAL A 209 -9.86 0.48 0.97
C VAL A 209 -9.29 0.36 -0.44
N ALA A 210 -8.83 1.48 -0.98
CA ALA A 210 -8.20 1.58 -2.29
C ALA A 210 -6.73 2.00 -2.11
N VAL A 211 -5.82 1.28 -2.76
CA VAL A 211 -4.38 1.53 -2.67
C VAL A 211 -3.81 1.68 -4.07
N ILE A 212 -3.16 2.80 -4.35
CA ILE A 212 -2.40 3.05 -5.58
C ILE A 212 -0.92 2.91 -5.24
N SER A 213 -0.24 2.00 -5.91
CA SER A 213 1.20 1.76 -5.78
C SER A 213 1.93 1.98 -7.10
N PHE A 214 3.22 2.35 -7.06
CA PHE A 214 3.99 2.71 -8.26
C PHE A 214 5.18 1.79 -8.52
N HIS A 215 5.52 0.87 -7.62
CA HIS A 215 6.57 -0.12 -7.87
C HIS A 215 6.21 -1.52 -7.34
N SER A 216 7.01 -2.50 -7.79
CA SER A 216 6.75 -3.93 -7.55
C SER A 216 6.69 -4.30 -6.07
N LEU A 217 7.50 -3.66 -5.24
CA LEU A 217 7.63 -3.99 -3.83
C LEU A 217 6.36 -3.56 -3.06
N GLU A 218 5.88 -2.32 -3.27
CA GLU A 218 4.61 -1.85 -2.70
C GLU A 218 3.44 -2.73 -3.14
N ASP A 219 3.31 -2.95 -4.46
CA ASP A 219 2.24 -3.79 -5.01
C ASP A 219 2.24 -5.20 -4.41
N ARG A 220 3.43 -5.75 -4.14
CA ARG A 220 3.60 -7.06 -3.50
C ARG A 220 3.05 -7.07 -2.08
N VAL A 221 3.40 -6.06 -1.26
CA VAL A 221 2.91 -5.91 0.12
C VAL A 221 1.39 -5.79 0.13
N VAL A 222 0.82 -4.87 -0.65
CA VAL A 222 -0.63 -4.66 -0.77
C VAL A 222 -1.34 -5.94 -1.22
N LYS A 223 -0.84 -6.59 -2.28
CA LYS A 223 -1.40 -7.85 -2.80
C LYS A 223 -1.43 -8.94 -1.74
N HIS A 224 -0.33 -9.12 -1.00
CA HIS A 224 -0.24 -10.17 0.01
C HIS A 224 -1.20 -9.90 1.16
N ARG A 225 -1.28 -8.66 1.65
CA ARG A 225 -2.17 -8.27 2.73
C ARG A 225 -3.65 -8.43 2.33
N MET A 226 -4.05 -7.86 1.19
CA MET A 226 -5.43 -8.00 0.71
C MET A 226 -5.83 -9.46 0.44
N LYS A 227 -4.87 -10.29 -0.06
CA LYS A 227 -5.10 -11.72 -0.21
C LYS A 227 -5.30 -12.42 1.14
N ALA A 228 -4.55 -12.03 2.18
CA ALA A 228 -4.72 -12.57 3.53
C ALA A 228 -6.11 -12.22 4.08
N TRP A 229 -6.57 -10.99 3.94
CA TRP A 229 -7.92 -10.58 4.34
C TRP A 229 -9.03 -11.37 3.63
N ALA A 230 -8.82 -11.70 2.36
CA ALA A 230 -9.79 -12.46 1.57
C ALA A 230 -9.68 -13.97 1.75
N GLN A 231 -8.72 -14.43 2.54
CA GLN A 231 -8.52 -15.86 2.77
C GLN A 231 -9.59 -16.39 3.72
N GLY A 232 -10.29 -17.44 3.28
CA GLY A 232 -11.21 -18.21 4.11
C GLY A 232 -10.47 -19.22 4.97
N CYS A 233 -10.85 -20.50 4.84
CA CYS A 233 -10.23 -21.58 5.60
C CYS A 233 -8.70 -21.60 5.44
N ILE A 234 -7.97 -21.67 6.55
CA ILE A 234 -6.50 -21.78 6.63
C ILE A 234 -6.02 -23.18 7.02
N CYS A 235 -6.94 -24.15 7.11
CA CYS A 235 -6.57 -25.55 7.38
C CYS A 235 -5.65 -26.10 6.29
N PRO A 236 -4.72 -27.01 6.65
CA PRO A 236 -3.98 -27.79 5.69
C PRO A 236 -4.90 -28.53 4.72
N LYS A 237 -4.53 -28.60 3.45
CA LYS A 237 -5.39 -29.18 2.39
C LYS A 237 -5.78 -30.65 2.58
N HIS A 238 -5.06 -31.39 3.41
CA HIS A 238 -5.34 -32.79 3.72
C HIS A 238 -6.42 -32.99 4.80
N ILE A 239 -6.86 -31.93 5.47
CA ILE A 239 -7.93 -32.00 6.47
C ILE A 239 -9.27 -31.91 5.75
N PRO A 240 -10.13 -32.95 5.81
CA PRO A 240 -11.39 -32.99 5.04
C PRO A 240 -12.48 -32.07 5.58
N VAL A 241 -12.42 -31.72 6.87
CA VAL A 241 -13.40 -30.86 7.54
C VAL A 241 -12.67 -29.65 8.13
N CYS A 242 -13.20 -28.46 7.90
CA CYS A 242 -12.61 -27.23 8.44
C CYS A 242 -12.70 -27.21 9.98
N VAL A 243 -11.56 -27.00 10.65
CA VAL A 243 -11.44 -26.90 12.11
C VAL A 243 -10.89 -25.54 12.56
N CYS A 244 -10.49 -24.66 11.62
CA CYS A 244 -9.89 -23.38 11.97
C CYS A 244 -10.91 -22.27 12.23
N HIS A 245 -12.15 -22.42 11.77
CA HIS A 245 -13.21 -21.40 11.84
C HIS A 245 -12.77 -20.02 11.32
N HIS A 246 -11.70 -19.99 10.50
CA HIS A 246 -11.19 -18.74 9.92
C HIS A 246 -12.10 -18.30 8.78
N ALA A 247 -12.59 -17.07 8.88
CA ALA A 247 -13.44 -16.45 7.88
C ALA A 247 -12.69 -15.29 7.19
N PRO A 248 -12.91 -15.04 5.88
CA PRO A 248 -12.32 -13.88 5.24
C PRO A 248 -12.88 -12.58 5.86
N GLU A 249 -12.03 -11.58 6.05
CA GLU A 249 -12.38 -10.27 6.60
C GLU A 249 -12.79 -9.28 5.50
N ALA A 250 -12.32 -9.49 4.26
CA ALA A 250 -12.62 -8.62 3.14
C ALA A 250 -12.81 -9.39 1.82
N LEU A 251 -13.51 -8.77 0.88
CA LEU A 251 -13.65 -9.20 -0.51
C LEU A 251 -12.68 -8.42 -1.40
N LEU A 252 -11.98 -9.11 -2.31
CA LEU A 252 -11.19 -8.44 -3.34
C LEU A 252 -12.10 -7.88 -4.43
N VAL A 253 -12.31 -6.57 -4.45
CA VAL A 253 -13.05 -5.87 -5.51
C VAL A 253 -12.25 -5.92 -6.82
N THR A 254 -10.92 -5.83 -6.71
CA THR A 254 -10.00 -5.97 -7.85
C THR A 254 -9.10 -7.19 -7.66
N PRO A 255 -9.48 -8.39 -8.16
CA PRO A 255 -8.63 -9.59 -8.08
C PRO A 255 -7.29 -9.42 -8.81
N LYS A 256 -7.28 -8.62 -9.88
CA LYS A 256 -6.08 -8.13 -10.58
C LYS A 256 -5.96 -6.63 -10.37
N PRO A 257 -4.75 -6.05 -10.37
CA PRO A 257 -4.61 -4.61 -10.27
C PRO A 257 -5.21 -3.93 -11.50
N VAL A 258 -5.85 -2.79 -11.29
CA VAL A 258 -6.23 -1.88 -12.37
C VAL A 258 -5.01 -1.05 -12.72
N CYS A 259 -4.62 -1.06 -13.99
CA CYS A 259 -3.51 -0.27 -14.53
C CYS A 259 -4.03 0.93 -15.31
N PRO A 260 -3.22 1.98 -15.50
CA PRO A 260 -3.63 3.16 -16.25
C PRO A 260 -3.96 2.80 -17.71
N SER A 261 -4.94 3.49 -18.28
CA SER A 261 -5.30 3.39 -19.69
C SER A 261 -4.28 4.13 -20.57
N GLU A 262 -4.24 3.81 -21.87
CA GLU A 262 -3.39 4.53 -22.84
C GLU A 262 -3.70 6.04 -22.85
N ARG A 263 -4.97 6.41 -22.72
CA ARG A 263 -5.39 7.81 -22.62
C ARG A 263 -4.82 8.48 -21.38
N GLU A 264 -4.82 7.81 -20.24
CA GLU A 264 -4.24 8.31 -19.00
C GLU A 264 -2.72 8.48 -19.12
N LEU A 265 -2.03 7.52 -19.74
CA LEU A 265 -0.59 7.59 -19.97
C LEU A 265 -0.19 8.77 -20.88
N MET A 266 -1.03 9.09 -21.88
CA MET A 266 -0.80 10.27 -22.73
C MET A 266 -0.93 11.59 -21.95
N LEU A 267 -1.87 11.65 -20.98
CA LEU A 267 -2.12 12.84 -20.17
C LEU A 267 -1.18 12.94 -18.96
N ASN A 268 -0.79 11.79 -18.38
CA ASN A 268 0.07 11.68 -17.22
C ASN A 268 1.08 10.52 -17.39
N PRO A 269 2.21 10.73 -18.05
CA PRO A 269 3.24 9.69 -18.22
C PRO A 269 3.76 9.09 -16.90
N ARG A 270 3.66 9.84 -15.78
CA ARG A 270 4.07 9.37 -14.44
C ARG A 270 3.17 8.25 -13.89
N ALA A 271 1.97 8.08 -14.42
CA ALA A 271 1.08 6.99 -14.06
C ALA A 271 1.53 5.62 -14.62
N GLY A 272 2.57 5.56 -15.45
CA GLY A 272 2.97 4.36 -16.20
C GLY A 272 3.21 3.10 -15.36
N SER A 273 3.57 3.24 -14.12
CA SER A 273 3.77 2.12 -13.18
C SER A 273 2.65 1.96 -12.14
N ALA A 274 1.63 2.82 -12.17
CA ALA A 274 0.55 2.83 -11.20
C ALA A 274 -0.28 1.52 -11.25
N LYS A 275 -0.62 1.02 -10.08
CA LYS A 275 -1.48 -0.16 -9.87
C LYS A 275 -2.47 0.13 -8.76
N LEU A 276 -3.74 0.16 -9.10
CA LEU A 276 -4.82 0.29 -8.13
C LEU A 276 -5.31 -1.09 -7.68
N ARG A 277 -5.37 -1.30 -6.37
CA ARG A 277 -6.05 -2.44 -5.75
C ARG A 277 -7.11 -1.97 -4.78
N VAL A 278 -8.23 -2.68 -4.75
CA VAL A 278 -9.38 -2.36 -3.88
C VAL A 278 -9.87 -3.62 -3.19
N ALA A 279 -10.08 -3.50 -1.87
CA ALA A 279 -10.77 -4.50 -1.06
C ALA A 279 -11.95 -3.85 -0.32
N GLU A 280 -13.01 -4.63 -0.08
CA GLU A 280 -14.21 -4.23 0.65
C GLU A 280 -14.31 -5.04 1.94
N LYS A 281 -14.48 -4.36 3.07
CA LYS A 281 -14.66 -4.99 4.38
C LYS A 281 -15.98 -5.77 4.40
N LEU A 282 -15.94 -7.01 4.80
CA LEU A 282 -17.13 -7.84 4.96
C LEU A 282 -17.81 -7.57 6.31
N ASP A 283 -19.13 -7.73 6.33
CA ASP A 283 -19.88 -7.66 7.57
C ASP A 283 -19.71 -8.99 8.35
N PRO A 284 -19.10 -8.97 9.54
CA PRO A 284 -18.95 -10.17 10.35
C PRO A 284 -20.28 -10.71 10.86
N HIS A 285 -21.34 -9.89 10.94
CA HIS A 285 -22.66 -10.29 11.42
C HIS A 285 -23.53 -10.91 10.31
N ALA A 286 -23.43 -10.44 9.07
CA ALA A 286 -24.16 -11.01 7.94
C ALA A 286 -23.82 -12.49 7.71
N ARG A 287 -22.58 -12.89 8.01
CA ARG A 287 -22.11 -14.27 7.88
C ARG A 287 -22.65 -15.24 8.92
N LYS A 288 -22.75 -14.80 10.17
CA LYS A 288 -23.35 -15.64 11.20
C LYS A 288 -24.79 -15.98 10.84
N ALA A 289 -25.51 -15.03 10.27
CA ALA A 289 -26.88 -15.26 9.79
C ALA A 289 -26.93 -16.26 8.62
N ASP A 290 -25.95 -16.23 7.70
CA ASP A 290 -25.87 -17.17 6.57
C ASP A 290 -25.39 -18.57 7.01
N GLU A 291 -24.47 -18.66 7.96
CA GLU A 291 -24.00 -19.91 8.53
C GLU A 291 -25.11 -20.57 9.35
N ASP A 292 -25.79 -19.82 10.22
CA ASP A 292 -26.94 -20.32 11.01
C ASP A 292 -28.08 -20.78 10.10
N SER A 293 -28.41 -20.04 9.04
CA SER A 293 -29.41 -20.41 8.05
C SER A 293 -29.00 -21.64 7.22
N GLY A 294 -27.69 -21.75 6.91
CA GLY A 294 -27.10 -22.89 6.22
C GLY A 294 -27.11 -24.17 7.04
N GLU A 295 -26.80 -24.09 8.34
CA GLU A 295 -26.85 -25.22 9.27
C GLU A 295 -28.29 -25.67 9.50
N GLU A 296 -29.23 -24.76 9.67
CA GLU A 296 -30.66 -25.08 9.81
C GLU A 296 -31.21 -25.74 8.54
N ALA A 297 -30.87 -25.23 7.36
CA ALA A 297 -31.24 -25.86 6.10
C ALA A 297 -30.62 -27.25 5.91
N ALA A 298 -29.37 -27.46 6.34
CA ALA A 298 -28.72 -28.77 6.32
C ALA A 298 -29.38 -29.76 7.31
N ARG A 299 -29.72 -29.28 8.49
CA ARG A 299 -30.44 -30.06 9.49
C ARG A 299 -31.83 -30.51 8.99
N LEU A 300 -32.60 -29.60 8.42
CA LEU A 300 -33.90 -29.87 7.83
C LEU A 300 -33.80 -30.89 6.68
N ARG A 301 -32.78 -30.78 5.83
CA ARG A 301 -32.53 -31.79 4.75
C ARG A 301 -32.15 -33.15 5.30
N TYR A 302 -31.39 -33.21 6.38
CA TYR A 302 -31.04 -34.47 7.04
C TYR A 302 -32.28 -35.13 7.68
N GLU A 303 -33.07 -34.34 8.40
CA GLU A 303 -34.32 -34.83 9.02
C GLU A 303 -35.32 -35.35 7.97
N ALA A 304 -35.48 -34.63 6.86
CA ALA A 304 -36.31 -35.06 5.73
C ALA A 304 -35.82 -36.39 5.11
N LYS A 305 -34.51 -36.53 4.89
CA LYS A 305 -33.91 -37.77 4.39
C LYS A 305 -34.10 -38.94 5.37
N ARG A 306 -33.95 -38.70 6.67
CA ARG A 306 -34.19 -39.71 7.73
C ARG A 306 -35.63 -40.15 7.78
N ALA A 307 -36.59 -39.23 7.70
CA ALA A 307 -38.01 -39.51 7.66
C ALA A 307 -38.39 -40.33 6.41
N ALA A 308 -37.87 -39.96 5.24
CA ALA A 308 -38.12 -40.72 4.01
C ALA A 308 -37.57 -42.15 4.07
N ARG A 309 -36.43 -42.37 4.72
CA ARG A 309 -35.83 -43.71 4.93
C ARG A 309 -36.68 -44.57 5.85
N LEU A 310 -37.19 -44.00 6.94
CA LEU A 310 -38.06 -44.68 7.89
C LEU A 310 -39.41 -45.07 7.23
N ALA A 311 -39.97 -44.17 6.40
CA ALA A 311 -41.20 -44.42 5.67
C ALA A 311 -41.06 -45.57 4.63
N ARG A 312 -39.88 -45.71 3.99
CA ARG A 312 -39.58 -46.84 3.08
C ARG A 312 -39.50 -48.17 3.83
N HIS A 313 -38.82 -48.24 4.97
CA HIS A 313 -38.71 -49.48 5.75
C HIS A 313 -40.04 -49.88 6.40
N GLY A 314 -40.89 -48.91 6.75
CA GLY A 314 -42.24 -49.21 7.25
C GLY A 314 -43.19 -49.76 6.18
N ARG A 315 -42.97 -49.51 4.88
CA ARG A 315 -43.76 -50.12 3.78
C ARG A 315 -43.30 -51.52 3.44
N GLU A 316 -41.96 -51.74 3.40
CA GLU A 316 -41.42 -53.10 3.14
C GLU A 316 -41.76 -54.13 4.23
N GLY A 317 -41.99 -53.70 5.49
CA GLY A 317 -42.46 -54.56 6.60
C GLY A 317 -43.94 -54.92 6.54
N ARG A 318 -44.78 -54.15 5.81
CA ARG A 318 -46.21 -54.44 5.64
C ARG A 318 -46.53 -55.27 4.40
N GLU A 319 -45.65 -55.41 3.46
CA GLU A 319 -45.80 -56.27 2.28
C GLU A 319 -45.31 -57.70 2.54
N ARG A 320 -44.65 -57.92 3.68
CA ARG A 320 -44.17 -59.28 4.10
C ARG A 320 -44.96 -59.95 5.26
N ALA A 321 -46.00 -59.29 5.71
CA ALA A 321 -46.94 -59.83 6.70
C ALA A 321 -48.30 -60.12 6.05
#